data_03cc26d6257c372da8077a6f5009d4ba
#
_entry.id   03cc26d6257c372da8077a6f5009d4ba
#
_cell.length_a   1.000
_cell.length_b   1.000
_cell.length_c   1.000
_cell.angle_alpha   90.00
_cell.angle_beta   90.00
_cell.angle_gamma   90.00
#
_symmetry.space_group_name_H-M   'P 1'
#
loop_
_entity.id
_entity.type
_entity.pdbx_description
1 polymer ?
#
loop_
_entity_poly.entity_id
_entity_poly.type
_entity_poly.pdbx_seq_one_letter_code
_entity_poly.pdbx_strand_id
1 'polypeptide(L)'
;RILVNGDEVKTTDTVITSLYGLKPDTDYEIGVEDACGIRQGEIAFRTDYEFVTLDVRKFGAKGDGVSDDTTFIQAAIMACPPESRVLIPAGTYKITSLFLKSGISVELAKGAELLADTDRSHYAILPGLIESYDETGDYNLGTWEGNPLPMFAGIISGIDVSDVTLYGEGSINGAAN
;
A
#
# COMPACT_ATOMS: atom_id res chain seq x y z
N ARG A 1 -10.60 24.06 8.76
CA ARG A 1 -10.03 24.07 7.40
C ARG A 1 -8.56 23.71 7.48
N ILE A 2 -8.05 23.07 6.45
CA ILE A 2 -6.62 22.72 6.30
C ILE A 2 -6.09 23.47 5.09
N LEU A 3 -5.01 24.19 5.30
CA LEU A 3 -4.32 24.95 4.27
C LEU A 3 -2.97 24.29 3.97
N VAL A 4 -2.59 24.29 2.69
CA VAL A 4 -1.26 23.87 2.23
C VAL A 4 -0.65 25.04 1.48
N ASN A 5 0.47 25.55 1.96
CA ASN A 5 1.15 26.75 1.42
C ASN A 5 0.21 27.97 1.29
N GLY A 6 -0.73 28.11 2.23
CA GLY A 6 -1.72 29.19 2.26
C GLY A 6 -3.03 28.90 1.52
N ASP A 7 -3.10 27.87 0.67
CA ASP A 7 -4.31 27.51 -0.07
C ASP A 7 -5.16 26.51 0.71
N GLU A 8 -6.47 26.72 0.80
CA GLU A 8 -7.40 25.78 1.41
C GLU A 8 -7.52 24.52 0.54
N VAL A 9 -7.12 23.36 1.09
CA VAL A 9 -7.14 22.07 0.36
C VAL A 9 -8.18 21.10 0.91
N LYS A 10 -8.63 21.28 2.15
CA LYS A 10 -9.58 20.38 2.79
C LYS A 10 -10.33 21.04 3.93
N THR A 11 -11.63 20.73 4.03
CA THR A 11 -12.41 20.97 5.24
C THR A 11 -12.75 19.64 5.88
N THR A 12 -12.59 19.52 7.20
CA THR A 12 -12.90 18.33 7.97
C THR A 12 -13.38 18.69 9.37
N ASP A 13 -14.20 17.83 9.95
CA ASP A 13 -14.64 17.86 11.34
C ASP A 13 -14.01 16.73 12.18
N THR A 14 -13.11 15.93 11.56
CA THR A 14 -12.43 14.83 12.23
C THR A 14 -11.16 15.31 12.95
N VAL A 15 -10.83 14.66 14.05
CA VAL A 15 -9.61 14.95 14.84
C VAL A 15 -8.35 14.55 14.09
N ILE A 16 -8.44 13.51 13.25
CA ILE A 16 -7.34 13.00 12.43
C ILE A 16 -7.76 13.02 10.97
N THR A 17 -6.88 13.52 10.12
CA THR A 17 -7.08 13.50 8.68
C THR A 17 -5.75 13.37 7.96
N SER A 18 -5.78 12.85 6.72
CA SER A 18 -4.61 12.70 5.87
C SER A 18 -4.68 13.66 4.69
N LEU A 19 -3.54 14.11 4.25
CA LEU A 19 -3.35 14.84 3.00
C LEU A 19 -2.58 13.95 2.03
N TYR A 20 -3.05 13.87 0.79
CA TYR A 20 -2.48 13.07 -0.28
C TYR A 20 -2.06 13.96 -1.45
N GLY A 21 -1.27 13.41 -2.37
CA GLY A 21 -0.86 14.12 -3.59
C GLY A 21 0.21 15.18 -3.37
N LEU A 22 0.87 15.21 -2.21
CA LEU A 22 2.05 16.04 -2.00
C LEU A 22 3.18 15.51 -2.88
N LYS A 23 3.94 16.44 -3.49
CA LYS A 23 5.10 16.07 -4.31
C LYS A 23 6.26 15.65 -3.42
N PRO A 24 7.06 14.67 -3.82
CA PRO A 24 8.25 14.29 -3.06
C PRO A 24 9.30 15.41 -3.09
N ASP A 25 10.23 15.36 -2.15
CA ASP A 25 11.38 16.29 -2.00
C ASP A 25 10.97 17.77 -2.07
N THR A 26 9.83 18.12 -1.47
CA THR A 26 9.21 19.44 -1.58
C THR A 26 8.89 20.00 -0.19
N ASP A 27 9.17 21.30 -0.01
CA ASP A 27 8.82 22.01 1.23
C ASP A 27 7.34 22.39 1.24
N TYR A 28 6.70 22.13 2.36
CA TYR A 28 5.29 22.46 2.61
C TYR A 28 5.10 23.14 3.95
N GLU A 29 4.15 24.06 3.97
CA GLU A 29 3.59 24.67 5.18
C GLU A 29 2.13 24.23 5.30
N ILE A 30 1.79 23.56 6.39
CA ILE A 30 0.43 23.11 6.69
C ILE A 30 -0.14 23.99 7.79
N GLY A 31 -1.24 24.66 7.50
CA GLY A 31 -1.96 25.44 8.47
C GLY A 31 -3.33 24.83 8.78
N VAL A 32 -3.75 24.97 10.03
CA VAL A 32 -5.10 24.58 10.47
C VAL A 32 -5.85 25.81 10.97
N GLU A 33 -7.05 26.01 10.46
CA GLU A 33 -7.95 27.10 10.87
C GLU A 33 -9.30 26.54 11.33
N ASP A 34 -9.90 27.22 12.31
CA ASP A 34 -11.27 26.91 12.73
C ASP A 34 -12.33 27.44 11.73
N ALA A 35 -13.59 27.25 12.06
CA ALA A 35 -14.72 27.70 11.23
C ALA A 35 -14.79 29.25 11.08
N CYS A 36 -14.17 29.98 11.98
CA CYS A 36 -14.10 31.44 11.96
C CYS A 36 -12.88 31.97 11.18
N GLY A 37 -12.02 31.09 10.69
CA GLY A 37 -10.78 31.47 10.00
C GLY A 37 -9.62 31.82 10.95
N ILE A 38 -9.74 31.48 12.22
CA ILE A 38 -8.67 31.72 13.20
C ILE A 38 -7.68 30.56 13.13
N ARG A 39 -6.39 30.90 12.95
CA ARG A 39 -5.28 29.91 12.91
C ARG A 39 -5.16 29.19 14.23
N GLN A 40 -5.25 27.87 14.22
CA GLN A 40 -5.15 27.00 15.38
C GLN A 40 -3.78 26.31 15.47
N GLY A 41 -3.08 26.19 14.35
CA GLY A 41 -1.74 25.59 14.30
C GLY A 41 -1.12 25.67 12.93
N GLU A 42 0.20 25.50 12.91
CA GLU A 42 1.00 25.52 11.69
C GLU A 42 2.22 24.61 11.85
N ILE A 43 2.61 23.94 10.79
CA ILE A 43 3.83 23.13 10.72
C ILE A 43 4.45 23.27 9.34
N ALA A 44 5.77 23.45 9.32
CA ALA A 44 6.56 23.37 8.09
C ALA A 44 7.36 22.06 8.08
N PHE A 45 7.41 21.40 6.94
CA PHE A 45 8.20 20.19 6.74
C PHE A 45 8.56 20.03 5.26
N ARG A 46 9.54 19.17 5.00
CA ARG A 46 9.88 18.71 3.65
C ARG A 46 9.44 17.27 3.51
N THR A 47 8.80 16.94 2.39
CA THR A 47 8.47 15.55 2.05
C THR A 47 9.73 14.78 1.71
N ASP A 48 9.71 13.47 1.97
CA ASP A 48 10.83 12.60 1.66
C ASP A 48 11.13 12.56 0.17
N TYR A 49 12.38 12.24 -0.16
CA TYR A 49 12.83 12.00 -1.51
C TYR A 49 12.15 10.74 -2.07
N GLU A 50 11.81 10.77 -3.36
CA GLU A 50 11.32 9.63 -4.10
C GLU A 50 12.14 9.47 -5.39
N PHE A 51 12.79 8.31 -5.56
CA PHE A 51 13.63 8.05 -6.72
C PHE A 51 12.80 7.86 -7.99
N VAL A 52 11.75 7.03 -7.94
CA VAL A 52 10.85 6.80 -9.09
C VAL A 52 9.47 6.32 -8.66
N THR A 53 8.44 6.70 -9.43
CA THR A 53 7.09 6.14 -9.35
C THR A 53 6.89 5.12 -10.48
N LEU A 54 6.56 3.89 -10.12
CA LEU A 54 6.21 2.80 -11.05
C LEU A 54 4.69 2.63 -11.10
N ASP A 55 4.08 3.08 -12.20
CA ASP A 55 2.65 2.87 -12.47
C ASP A 55 2.42 1.45 -12.95
N VAL A 56 1.57 0.66 -12.25
CA VAL A 56 1.29 -0.75 -12.55
C VAL A 56 0.71 -0.97 -13.96
N ARG A 57 0.04 0.03 -14.52
CA ARG A 57 -0.48 -0.04 -15.90
C ARG A 57 0.63 -0.12 -16.94
N LYS A 58 1.79 0.45 -16.65
CA LYS A 58 2.98 0.34 -17.53
C LYS A 58 3.57 -1.07 -17.53
N PHE A 59 3.22 -1.88 -16.54
CA PHE A 59 3.57 -3.31 -16.45
C PHE A 59 2.52 -4.22 -17.08
N GLY A 60 1.36 -3.68 -17.48
CA GLY A 60 0.30 -4.39 -18.15
C GLY A 60 -0.98 -4.61 -17.33
N ALA A 61 -1.03 -4.12 -16.08
CA ALA A 61 -2.25 -4.18 -15.28
C ALA A 61 -3.39 -3.39 -15.94
N LYS A 62 -4.57 -3.97 -15.99
CA LYS A 62 -5.73 -3.40 -16.68
C LYS A 62 -6.63 -2.59 -15.78
N GLY A 63 -6.86 -3.05 -14.55
CA GLY A 63 -7.79 -2.42 -13.62
C GLY A 63 -9.23 -2.44 -14.09
N ASP A 64 -9.64 -3.51 -14.80
CA ASP A 64 -10.98 -3.67 -15.40
C ASP A 64 -11.94 -4.50 -14.53
N GLY A 65 -11.48 -4.99 -13.37
CA GLY A 65 -12.26 -5.82 -12.44
C GLY A 65 -12.48 -7.26 -12.91
N VAL A 66 -11.96 -7.66 -14.07
CA VAL A 66 -12.18 -8.98 -14.67
C VAL A 66 -10.88 -9.73 -14.90
N SER A 67 -9.90 -9.05 -15.50
CA SER A 67 -8.57 -9.62 -15.76
C SER A 67 -7.79 -9.82 -14.46
N ASP A 68 -7.03 -10.91 -14.38
CA ASP A 68 -6.10 -11.11 -13.28
C ASP A 68 -4.90 -10.18 -13.46
N ASP A 69 -4.77 -9.20 -12.58
CA ASP A 69 -3.71 -8.20 -12.57
C ASP A 69 -2.55 -8.55 -11.60
N THR A 70 -2.63 -9.68 -10.90
CA THR A 70 -1.67 -10.09 -9.87
C THR A 70 -0.24 -10.04 -10.37
N THR A 71 0.05 -10.68 -11.50
CA THR A 71 1.42 -10.80 -12.04
C THR A 71 1.99 -9.44 -12.44
N PHE A 72 1.16 -8.55 -12.98
CA PHE A 72 1.60 -7.22 -13.43
C PHE A 72 1.91 -6.30 -12.25
N ILE A 73 1.07 -6.33 -11.20
CA ILE A 73 1.30 -5.57 -9.98
C ILE A 73 2.52 -6.14 -9.24
N GLN A 74 2.63 -7.47 -9.16
CA GLN A 74 3.79 -8.13 -8.55
C GLN A 74 5.09 -7.78 -9.28
N ALA A 75 5.07 -7.71 -10.61
CA ALA A 75 6.23 -7.31 -11.40
C ALA A 75 6.66 -5.86 -11.08
N ALA A 76 5.69 -4.93 -10.94
CA ALA A 76 5.99 -3.57 -10.53
C ALA A 76 6.60 -3.51 -9.13
N ILE A 77 6.07 -4.27 -8.16
CA ILE A 77 6.61 -4.37 -6.80
C ILE A 77 8.05 -4.88 -6.83
N MET A 78 8.31 -5.96 -7.56
CA MET A 78 9.66 -6.56 -7.64
C MET A 78 10.67 -5.67 -8.36
N ALA A 79 10.24 -4.92 -9.38
CA ALA A 79 11.08 -3.99 -10.12
C ALA A 79 11.34 -2.67 -9.37
N CYS A 80 10.50 -2.32 -8.38
CA CYS A 80 10.57 -1.04 -7.67
C CYS A 80 11.88 -0.96 -6.88
N PRO A 81 12.76 0.04 -7.11
CA PRO A 81 13.97 0.24 -6.30
C PRO A 81 13.61 0.72 -4.88
N PRO A 82 14.54 0.66 -3.93
CA PRO A 82 14.38 1.33 -2.63
C PRO A 82 14.07 2.83 -2.80
N GLU A 83 13.44 3.43 -1.80
CA GLU A 83 13.02 4.86 -1.81
C GLU A 83 12.16 5.21 -3.02
N SER A 84 11.31 4.29 -3.45
CA SER A 84 10.46 4.43 -4.63
C SER A 84 9.04 3.98 -4.35
N ARG A 85 8.14 4.36 -5.24
CA ARG A 85 6.71 4.10 -5.08
C ARG A 85 6.17 3.24 -6.23
N VAL A 86 5.38 2.24 -5.88
CA VAL A 86 4.45 1.58 -6.79
C VAL A 86 3.11 2.30 -6.73
N LEU A 87 2.67 2.85 -7.84
CA LEU A 87 1.38 3.53 -7.96
C LEU A 87 0.35 2.59 -8.57
N ILE A 88 -0.74 2.39 -7.86
CA ILE A 88 -1.94 1.70 -8.34
C ILE A 88 -3.01 2.77 -8.64
N PRO A 89 -3.16 3.20 -9.91
CA PRO A 89 -4.11 4.26 -10.26
C PRO A 89 -5.56 3.80 -10.18
N ALA A 90 -6.51 4.73 -10.31
CA ALA A 90 -7.96 4.44 -10.27
C ALA A 90 -8.34 3.28 -11.21
N GLY A 91 -9.09 2.30 -10.70
CA GLY A 91 -9.51 1.08 -11.41
C GLY A 91 -9.73 -0.06 -10.43
N THR A 92 -10.41 -1.11 -10.86
CA THR A 92 -10.63 -2.33 -10.06
C THR A 92 -9.67 -3.42 -10.54
N TYR A 93 -8.68 -3.73 -9.72
CA TYR A 93 -7.63 -4.71 -10.04
C TYR A 93 -7.94 -6.03 -9.35
N LYS A 94 -8.35 -7.04 -10.13
CA LYS A 94 -8.59 -8.38 -9.60
C LYS A 94 -7.24 -9.04 -9.32
N ILE A 95 -7.05 -9.49 -8.09
CA ILE A 95 -5.77 -10.05 -7.61
C ILE A 95 -5.97 -11.28 -6.74
N THR A 96 -4.91 -12.06 -6.61
CA THR A 96 -4.80 -13.12 -5.61
C THR A 96 -3.89 -12.66 -4.46
N SER A 97 -2.61 -13.04 -4.46
CA SER A 97 -1.65 -12.68 -3.42
C SER A 97 -0.55 -11.79 -3.97
N LEU A 98 -0.29 -10.67 -3.29
CA LEU A 98 0.84 -9.79 -3.56
C LEU A 98 1.86 -9.93 -2.44
N PHE A 99 3.13 -10.06 -2.81
CA PHE A 99 4.25 -10.16 -1.88
C PHE A 99 5.06 -8.88 -1.92
N LEU A 100 5.13 -8.22 -0.77
CA LEU A 100 5.89 -6.98 -0.61
C LEU A 100 7.38 -7.26 -0.41
N LYS A 101 8.20 -6.27 -0.66
CA LYS A 101 9.63 -6.26 -0.36
C LYS A 101 10.01 -5.00 0.42
N SER A 102 11.16 -5.01 1.05
CA SER A 102 11.64 -3.89 1.87
C SER A 102 11.92 -2.62 1.06
N GLY A 103 11.80 -1.47 1.73
CA GLY A 103 12.24 -0.16 1.24
C GLY A 103 11.38 0.46 0.16
N ILE A 104 10.09 0.11 0.07
CA ILE A 104 9.18 0.65 -0.95
C ILE A 104 7.89 1.20 -0.35
N SER A 105 7.28 2.12 -1.08
CA SER A 105 5.91 2.57 -0.83
C SER A 105 4.96 2.02 -1.90
N VAL A 106 3.75 1.65 -1.48
CA VAL A 106 2.66 1.25 -2.40
C VAL A 106 1.49 2.18 -2.17
N GLU A 107 1.14 2.94 -3.19
CA GLU A 107 0.01 3.87 -3.15
C GLU A 107 -1.17 3.32 -3.93
N LEU A 108 -2.33 3.23 -3.25
CA LEU A 108 -3.62 3.04 -3.87
C LEU A 108 -4.24 4.42 -4.09
N ALA A 109 -4.19 4.94 -5.32
CA ALA A 109 -4.77 6.24 -5.64
C ALA A 109 -6.28 6.26 -5.40
N LYS A 110 -6.85 7.44 -5.30
CA LYS A 110 -8.30 7.59 -5.17
C LYS A 110 -9.03 6.88 -6.31
N GLY A 111 -9.97 5.99 -5.96
CA GLY A 111 -10.70 5.16 -6.92
C GLY A 111 -9.95 3.91 -7.37
N ALA A 112 -8.80 3.60 -6.79
CA ALA A 112 -8.18 2.29 -6.93
C ALA A 112 -8.83 1.28 -6.00
N GLU A 113 -9.08 0.08 -6.49
CA GLU A 113 -9.56 -1.04 -5.69
C GLU A 113 -8.73 -2.29 -6.01
N LEU A 114 -8.15 -2.89 -5.00
CA LEU A 114 -7.61 -4.24 -5.07
C LEU A 114 -8.75 -5.22 -4.72
N LEU A 115 -9.26 -5.94 -5.71
CA LEU A 115 -10.36 -6.89 -5.55
C LEU A 115 -9.80 -8.31 -5.46
N ALA A 116 -10.00 -8.98 -4.33
CA ALA A 116 -9.56 -10.36 -4.15
C ALA A 116 -10.31 -11.32 -5.07
N ASP A 117 -9.59 -12.27 -5.68
CA ASP A 117 -10.22 -13.39 -6.36
C ASP A 117 -10.96 -14.28 -5.33
N THR A 118 -12.17 -14.68 -5.66
CA THR A 118 -12.98 -15.56 -4.79
C THR A 118 -12.62 -17.04 -4.92
N ASP A 119 -11.88 -17.41 -5.97
CA ASP A 119 -11.41 -18.78 -6.15
C ASP A 119 -10.12 -19.02 -5.37
N ARG A 120 -10.24 -19.74 -4.25
CA ARG A 120 -9.11 -20.06 -3.38
C ARG A 120 -8.02 -20.89 -4.06
N SER A 121 -8.35 -21.64 -5.13
CA SER A 121 -7.36 -22.44 -5.85
C SER A 121 -6.31 -21.60 -6.60
N HIS A 122 -6.59 -20.31 -6.80
CA HIS A 122 -5.65 -19.38 -7.43
C HIS A 122 -4.62 -18.78 -6.46
N TYR A 123 -4.83 -18.94 -5.14
CA TYR A 123 -3.93 -18.39 -4.14
C TYR A 123 -2.72 -19.27 -3.91
N ALA A 124 -1.57 -18.65 -3.67
CA ALA A 124 -0.38 -19.37 -3.26
C ALA A 124 -0.60 -20.05 -1.89
N ILE A 125 -0.10 -21.26 -1.75
CA ILE A 125 -0.05 -21.98 -0.47
C ILE A 125 1.35 -21.82 0.09
N LEU A 126 1.46 -21.20 1.25
CA LEU A 126 2.70 -21.03 1.99
C LEU A 126 2.91 -22.20 2.96
N PRO A 127 4.14 -22.65 3.21
CA PRO A 127 4.41 -23.60 4.29
C PRO A 127 4.10 -22.94 5.64
N GLY A 128 3.76 -23.72 6.64
CA GLY A 128 3.55 -23.19 8.01
C GLY A 128 4.85 -22.69 8.64
N LEU A 129 5.97 -23.26 8.23
CA LEU A 129 7.33 -22.94 8.68
C LEU A 129 8.26 -22.84 7.48
N ILE A 130 9.10 -21.82 7.46
CA ILE A 130 10.27 -21.74 6.58
C ILE A 130 11.48 -22.00 7.46
N GLU A 131 12.10 -23.17 7.28
CA GLU A 131 13.27 -23.58 8.06
C GLU A 131 14.54 -22.89 7.53
N SER A 132 15.35 -22.36 8.44
CA SER A 132 16.70 -21.91 8.12
C SER A 132 17.68 -23.08 8.18
N TYR A 133 18.85 -22.91 7.56
CA TYR A 133 19.89 -23.94 7.54
C TYR A 133 20.41 -24.31 8.94
N ASP A 134 20.40 -23.36 9.88
CA ASP A 134 20.98 -23.48 11.21
C ASP A 134 19.93 -23.33 12.34
N GLU A 135 18.65 -23.38 12.01
CA GLU A 135 17.52 -23.25 12.94
C GLU A 135 17.48 -21.91 13.72
N THR A 136 18.33 -20.95 13.37
CA THR A 136 18.41 -19.66 14.09
C THR A 136 17.53 -18.57 13.48
N GLY A 137 17.08 -18.76 12.24
CA GLY A 137 16.28 -17.81 11.48
C GLY A 137 14.98 -18.39 10.93
N ASP A 138 14.37 -19.33 11.64
CA ASP A 138 13.11 -19.94 11.21
C ASP A 138 11.96 -18.93 11.22
N TYR A 139 11.22 -18.89 10.11
CA TYR A 139 10.01 -18.06 10.01
C TYR A 139 8.77 -18.91 10.16
N ASN A 140 8.08 -18.72 11.28
CA ASN A 140 6.80 -19.35 11.53
C ASN A 140 5.68 -18.51 10.88
N LEU A 141 5.15 -18.97 9.75
CA LEU A 141 4.15 -18.27 8.96
C LEU A 141 2.72 -18.55 9.43
N GLY A 142 2.48 -19.75 9.97
CA GLY A 142 1.17 -20.10 10.48
C GLY A 142 1.20 -21.42 11.25
N THR A 143 0.46 -21.41 12.38
CA THR A 143 0.35 -22.59 13.25
C THR A 143 -1.11 -22.84 13.64
N TRP A 144 -1.38 -24.11 13.88
CA TRP A 144 -2.58 -24.54 14.60
C TRP A 144 -2.15 -25.32 15.82
N GLU A 145 -2.56 -24.86 17.02
CA GLU A 145 -2.18 -25.47 18.30
C GLU A 145 -0.64 -25.71 18.44
N GLY A 146 0.15 -24.75 17.93
CA GLY A 146 1.62 -24.81 17.97
C GLY A 146 2.27 -25.64 16.86
N ASN A 147 1.51 -26.30 16.00
CA ASN A 147 2.04 -27.08 14.88
C ASN A 147 2.02 -26.24 13.59
N PRO A 148 3.15 -26.11 12.87
CA PRO A 148 3.20 -25.45 11.57
C PRO A 148 2.28 -26.16 10.56
N LEU A 149 1.42 -25.43 9.89
CA LEU A 149 0.53 -25.95 8.85
C LEU A 149 0.59 -25.08 7.58
N PRO A 150 0.55 -25.71 6.39
CA PRO A 150 0.38 -24.96 5.16
C PRO A 150 -0.88 -24.08 5.20
N MET A 151 -0.76 -22.86 4.69
CA MET A 151 -1.83 -21.85 4.70
C MET A 151 -1.88 -21.11 3.37
N PHE A 152 -3.05 -20.57 3.03
CA PHE A 152 -3.15 -19.64 1.93
C PHE A 152 -2.39 -18.34 2.25
N ALA A 153 -1.66 -17.83 1.27
CA ALA A 153 -1.09 -16.49 1.38
C ALA A 153 -2.21 -15.45 1.51
N GLY A 154 -1.96 -14.39 2.26
CA GLY A 154 -2.88 -13.26 2.33
C GLY A 154 -2.96 -12.51 1.00
N ILE A 155 -3.97 -11.63 0.87
CA ILE A 155 -4.10 -10.72 -0.28
C ILE A 155 -2.82 -9.87 -0.43
N ILE A 156 -2.27 -9.43 0.69
CA ILE A 156 -0.98 -8.75 0.77
C ILE A 156 -0.16 -9.45 1.86
N SER A 157 1.04 -9.85 1.51
CA SER A 157 1.96 -10.57 2.39
C SER A 157 3.35 -9.95 2.37
N GLY A 158 4.03 -9.94 3.51
CA GLY A 158 5.42 -9.55 3.64
C GLY A 158 6.11 -10.52 4.59
N ILE A 159 7.22 -11.11 4.16
CA ILE A 159 8.03 -12.02 4.96
C ILE A 159 9.40 -11.40 5.10
N ASP A 160 9.81 -11.11 6.33
CA ASP A 160 11.08 -10.46 6.65
C ASP A 160 11.30 -9.16 5.85
N VAL A 161 10.28 -8.29 5.87
CA VAL A 161 10.33 -7.00 5.19
C VAL A 161 10.35 -5.84 6.19
N SER A 162 11.09 -4.79 5.87
CA SER A 162 11.18 -3.55 6.62
C SER A 162 10.96 -2.33 5.73
N ASP A 163 10.62 -1.19 6.33
CA ASP A 163 10.46 0.09 5.62
C ASP A 163 9.48 0.00 4.45
N VAL A 164 8.31 -0.58 4.71
CA VAL A 164 7.22 -0.71 3.74
C VAL A 164 6.06 0.17 4.16
N THR A 165 5.62 1.03 3.27
CA THR A 165 4.44 1.88 3.48
C THR A 165 3.35 1.53 2.46
N LEU A 166 2.17 1.16 2.96
CA LEU A 166 0.96 1.00 2.14
C LEU A 166 -0.01 2.12 2.50
N TYR A 167 -0.40 2.93 1.54
CA TYR A 167 -1.22 4.12 1.79
C TYR A 167 -2.08 4.51 0.59
N GLY A 168 -2.88 5.56 0.76
CA GLY A 168 -3.68 6.15 -0.30
C GLY A 168 -5.16 6.25 0.05
N GLU A 169 -5.96 6.65 -0.94
CA GLU A 169 -7.42 6.82 -0.83
C GLU A 169 -8.20 5.68 -1.51
N GLY A 170 -7.49 4.65 -1.99
CA GLY A 170 -8.08 3.45 -2.57
C GLY A 170 -8.58 2.46 -1.53
N SER A 171 -9.01 1.30 -1.97
CA SER A 171 -9.58 0.25 -1.13
C SER A 171 -8.99 -1.12 -1.41
N ILE A 172 -9.05 -2.00 -0.42
CA ILE A 172 -8.76 -3.43 -0.53
C ILE A 172 -10.05 -4.16 -0.21
N ASN A 173 -10.59 -4.87 -1.19
CA ASN A 173 -11.85 -5.59 -1.10
C ASN A 173 -11.59 -7.09 -1.08
N GLY A 174 -11.86 -7.72 0.06
CA GLY A 174 -11.68 -9.17 0.25
C GLY A 174 -12.76 -10.02 -0.41
N ALA A 175 -13.71 -9.42 -1.13
CA ALA A 175 -14.83 -10.08 -1.82
C ALA A 175 -15.62 -11.06 -0.90
N ALA A 176 -15.67 -10.78 0.40
CA ALA A 176 -16.47 -11.57 1.34
C ALA A 176 -17.96 -11.30 1.11
N ASN A 177 -18.75 -12.37 0.93
CA ASN A 177 -20.22 -12.34 0.83
C ASN A 177 -20.84 -12.61 2.20
#